data_2bb6dec568792a8c17fd6a574c41bf0c
#
_entry.id   2bb6dec568792a8c17fd6a574c41bf0c
#
_cell.length_a   1.000
_cell.length_b   1.000
_cell.length_c   1.000
_cell.angle_alpha   90.00
_cell.angle_beta   90.00
_cell.angle_gamma   90.00
#
_symmetry.space_group_name_H-M   'P 1'
#
loop_
_entity.id
_entity.type
_entity.pdbx_description
1 polymer ?
#
loop_
_entity_poly.entity_id
_entity_poly.type
_entity_poly.pdbx_seq_one_letter_code
_entity_poly.pdbx_strand_id
1 'polypeptide(L)'
;MTERVVTKEDIEHILAVIKEAMLRGSLDEIRARQFIGIVLLGAFTGQRPYSTIAQLRVEQFKEAMKLEKPVLHVESAQDKIRMEHYVPLHPQLAGVIEILCDGKDGSEYVFMLESFRKWLQKQKIPLIRCSSYFVASDLRKFAEQHGDIVGWNESNRAYILTHGVRGIEWSNYRHPLPEHVYDVYMKYWADVRFQLHS
;
A
#
# COMPACT_ATOMS: atom_id res chain seq x y z
N MET A 1 -19.39 0.29 20.74
CA MET A 1 -18.67 -0.36 19.65
C MET A 1 -17.23 0.14 19.65
N THR A 2 -16.28 -0.76 19.85
CA THR A 2 -14.87 -0.37 19.88
C THR A 2 -14.40 -0.07 18.45
N GLU A 3 -13.83 1.10 18.23
CA GLU A 3 -13.29 1.45 16.93
C GLU A 3 -12.17 0.47 16.54
N ARG A 4 -12.13 0.08 15.27
CA ARG A 4 -11.07 -0.77 14.74
C ARG A 4 -9.80 0.04 14.61
N VAL A 5 -8.79 -0.30 15.41
CA VAL A 5 -7.51 0.42 15.44
C VAL A 5 -6.42 -0.48 14.86
N VAL A 6 -5.70 0.05 13.87
CA VAL A 6 -4.57 -0.63 13.23
C VAL A 6 -3.32 0.24 13.42
N THR A 7 -2.36 -0.28 14.16
CA THR A 7 -1.16 0.46 14.56
C THR A 7 0.06 0.08 13.72
N LYS A 8 1.12 0.88 13.84
CA LYS A 8 2.41 0.57 13.22
C LYS A 8 2.95 -0.76 13.70
N GLU A 9 2.74 -1.08 14.98
CA GLU A 9 3.14 -2.37 15.56
C GLU A 9 2.39 -3.53 14.92
N ASP A 10 1.12 -3.35 14.55
CA ASP A 10 0.37 -4.36 13.81
C ASP A 10 1.00 -4.65 12.45
N ILE A 11 1.38 -3.60 11.72
CA ILE A 11 2.03 -3.75 10.41
C ILE A 11 3.37 -4.48 10.57
N GLU A 12 4.19 -4.06 11.52
CA GLU A 12 5.48 -4.70 11.79
C GLU A 12 5.32 -6.15 12.22
N HIS A 13 4.28 -6.45 13.01
CA HIS A 13 3.97 -7.82 13.40
C HIS A 13 3.59 -8.70 12.21
N ILE A 14 2.75 -8.21 11.30
CA ILE A 14 2.39 -8.95 10.08
C ILE A 14 3.63 -9.23 9.24
N LEU A 15 4.50 -8.24 9.05
CA LEU A 15 5.75 -8.42 8.31
C LEU A 15 6.65 -9.47 8.98
N ALA A 16 6.73 -9.47 10.30
CA ALA A 16 7.49 -10.45 11.06
C ALA A 16 6.91 -11.86 10.89
N VAL A 17 5.59 -12.00 10.92
CA VAL A 17 4.92 -13.31 10.73
C VAL A 17 5.17 -13.86 9.32
N ILE A 18 5.12 -13.01 8.30
CA ILE A 18 5.43 -13.42 6.92
C ILE A 18 6.87 -13.95 6.84
N LYS A 19 7.81 -13.20 7.39
CA LYS A 19 9.22 -13.58 7.37
C LYS A 19 9.48 -14.86 8.14
N GLU A 20 8.89 -15.01 9.31
CA GLU A 20 9.02 -16.21 10.11
C GLU A 20 8.46 -17.44 9.37
N ALA A 21 7.30 -17.30 8.72
CA ALA A 21 6.72 -18.36 7.91
C ALA A 21 7.64 -18.78 6.76
N MET A 22 8.30 -17.82 6.13
CA MET A 22 9.28 -18.09 5.08
C MET A 22 10.48 -18.85 5.64
N LEU A 23 11.04 -18.41 6.75
CA LEU A 23 12.21 -19.03 7.37
C LEU A 23 11.92 -20.45 7.86
N ARG A 24 10.69 -20.72 8.30
CA ARG A 24 10.26 -22.08 8.69
C ARG A 24 9.92 -22.98 7.51
N GLY A 25 9.88 -22.44 6.30
CA GLY A 25 9.50 -23.19 5.11
C GLY A 25 8.01 -23.41 4.92
N SER A 26 7.15 -22.79 5.75
CA SER A 26 5.69 -22.87 5.61
C SER A 26 5.12 -21.92 4.57
N LEU A 27 5.92 -20.95 4.13
CA LEU A 27 5.58 -20.02 3.07
C LEU A 27 6.78 -19.92 2.13
N ASP A 28 6.58 -20.14 0.83
CA ASP A 28 7.67 -20.03 -0.14
C ASP A 28 8.13 -18.58 -0.29
N GLU A 29 9.38 -18.41 -0.75
CA GLU A 29 10.02 -17.10 -0.86
C GLU A 29 9.28 -16.16 -1.83
N ILE A 30 8.76 -16.70 -2.93
CA ILE A 30 8.03 -15.90 -3.94
C ILE A 30 6.78 -15.30 -3.32
N ARG A 31 5.97 -16.11 -2.64
CA ARG A 31 4.77 -15.61 -1.97
C ARG A 31 5.10 -14.68 -0.82
N ALA A 32 6.14 -14.98 -0.04
CA ALA A 32 6.57 -14.12 1.06
C ALA A 32 6.91 -12.71 0.56
N ARG A 33 7.69 -12.59 -0.50
CA ARG A 33 8.03 -11.31 -1.13
C ARG A 33 6.79 -10.59 -1.65
N GLN A 34 5.88 -11.33 -2.28
CA GLN A 34 4.59 -10.81 -2.73
C GLN A 34 3.80 -10.20 -1.57
N PHE A 35 3.69 -10.91 -0.48
CA PHE A 35 2.92 -10.49 0.70
C PHE A 35 3.56 -9.27 1.37
N ILE A 36 4.88 -9.23 1.48
CA ILE A 36 5.61 -8.07 2.00
C ILE A 36 5.31 -6.85 1.11
N GLY A 37 5.35 -7.01 -0.20
CA GLY A 37 5.03 -5.94 -1.14
C GLY A 37 3.60 -5.41 -0.98
N ILE A 38 2.62 -6.30 -0.83
CA ILE A 38 1.22 -5.93 -0.60
C ILE A 38 1.08 -5.14 0.72
N VAL A 39 1.69 -5.63 1.79
CA VAL A 39 1.63 -4.98 3.10
C VAL A 39 2.23 -3.58 3.03
N LEU A 40 3.42 -3.44 2.46
CA LEU A 40 4.09 -2.14 2.37
C LEU A 40 3.34 -1.17 1.48
N LEU A 41 2.88 -1.61 0.31
CA LEU A 41 2.13 -0.74 -0.60
C LEU A 41 0.83 -0.26 0.05
N GLY A 42 0.08 -1.17 0.66
CA GLY A 42 -1.17 -0.82 1.33
C GLY A 42 -0.96 0.10 2.52
N ALA A 43 0.04 -0.19 3.36
CA ALA A 43 0.33 0.59 4.56
C ALA A 43 0.85 2.00 4.25
N PHE A 44 1.76 2.12 3.28
CA PHE A 44 2.31 3.43 2.91
C PHE A 44 1.35 4.30 2.11
N THR A 45 0.47 3.72 1.33
CA THR A 45 -0.32 4.48 0.35
C THR A 45 -1.83 4.43 0.59
N GLY A 46 -2.29 3.47 1.39
CA GLY A 46 -3.71 3.28 1.65
C GLY A 46 -4.52 2.81 0.45
N GLN A 47 -3.88 2.36 -0.63
CA GLN A 47 -4.62 1.89 -1.80
C GLN A 47 -5.48 0.67 -1.44
N ARG A 48 -6.66 0.59 -2.03
CA ARG A 48 -7.61 -0.51 -1.77
C ARG A 48 -7.05 -1.83 -2.30
N PRO A 49 -6.94 -2.86 -1.45
CA PRO A 49 -6.29 -4.11 -1.87
C PRO A 49 -6.94 -4.77 -3.09
N TYR A 50 -8.23 -5.02 -3.05
CA TYR A 50 -8.89 -5.81 -4.08
C TYR A 50 -9.25 -5.01 -5.33
N SER A 51 -9.66 -3.75 -5.17
CA SER A 51 -10.07 -2.93 -6.31
C SER A 51 -8.90 -2.21 -6.99
N THR A 52 -7.79 -1.97 -6.27
CA THR A 52 -6.64 -1.24 -6.83
C THR A 52 -5.38 -2.09 -6.85
N ILE A 53 -4.86 -2.51 -5.69
CA ILE A 53 -3.56 -3.21 -5.62
C ILE A 53 -3.57 -4.47 -6.51
N ALA A 54 -4.65 -5.23 -6.50
CA ALA A 54 -4.79 -6.44 -7.32
C ALA A 54 -4.75 -6.17 -8.83
N GLN A 55 -5.03 -4.94 -9.26
CA GLN A 55 -5.10 -4.55 -10.67
C GLN A 55 -3.81 -3.93 -11.21
N LEU A 56 -2.82 -3.68 -10.36
CA LEU A 56 -1.59 -3.01 -10.75
C LEU A 56 -0.68 -3.93 -11.54
N ARG A 57 -0.12 -3.38 -12.63
CA ARG A 57 0.74 -4.12 -13.55
C ARG A 57 2.20 -3.73 -13.40
N VAL A 58 3.06 -4.65 -13.78
CA VAL A 58 4.52 -4.49 -13.75
C VAL A 58 4.95 -3.22 -14.48
N GLU A 59 4.39 -2.94 -15.67
CA GLU A 59 4.74 -1.75 -16.47
C GLU A 59 4.51 -0.45 -15.71
N GLN A 60 3.46 -0.36 -14.89
CA GLN A 60 3.18 0.85 -14.12
C GLN A 60 4.28 1.13 -13.10
N PHE A 61 4.78 0.10 -12.44
CA PHE A 61 5.88 0.23 -11.49
C PHE A 61 7.21 0.51 -12.20
N LYS A 62 7.48 -0.14 -13.31
CA LYS A 62 8.71 0.12 -14.10
C LYS A 62 8.76 1.56 -14.58
N GLU A 63 7.65 2.10 -15.06
CA GLU A 63 7.57 3.50 -15.46
C GLU A 63 7.77 4.44 -14.26
N ALA A 64 7.15 4.14 -13.13
CA ALA A 64 7.31 4.94 -11.91
C ALA A 64 8.77 4.98 -11.44
N MET A 65 9.45 3.83 -11.49
CA MET A 65 10.84 3.71 -11.01
C MET A 65 11.87 4.40 -11.91
N LYS A 66 11.49 4.79 -13.12
CA LYS A 66 12.36 5.61 -14.01
C LYS A 66 12.39 7.07 -13.59
N LEU A 67 11.43 7.51 -12.79
CA LEU A 67 11.33 8.90 -12.36
C LEU A 67 12.27 9.16 -11.19
N GLU A 68 12.83 10.38 -11.14
CA GLU A 68 13.65 10.82 -10.00
C GLU A 68 12.84 10.81 -8.71
N LYS A 69 11.57 11.21 -8.81
CA LYS A 69 10.60 11.15 -7.71
C LYS A 69 9.54 10.11 -8.08
N PRO A 70 9.71 8.85 -7.68
CA PRO A 70 8.83 7.77 -8.13
C PRO A 70 7.38 7.96 -7.70
N VAL A 71 6.49 8.07 -8.67
CA VAL A 71 5.05 8.08 -8.47
C VAL A 71 4.41 7.07 -9.40
N LEU A 72 3.53 6.27 -8.83
CA LEU A 72 2.77 5.27 -9.55
C LEU A 72 1.53 5.93 -10.16
N HIS A 73 1.32 5.73 -11.45
CA HIS A 73 0.11 6.17 -12.12
C HIS A 73 -0.98 5.10 -11.98
N VAL A 74 -2.01 5.40 -11.21
CA VAL A 74 -3.18 4.52 -11.06
C VAL A 74 -4.25 4.99 -12.06
N GLU A 75 -4.63 4.12 -12.96
CA GLU A 75 -5.63 4.42 -13.99
C GLU A 75 -7.04 4.44 -13.40
N SER A 76 -7.95 5.20 -14.02
CA SER A 76 -9.33 5.30 -13.56
C SER A 76 -10.02 3.94 -13.43
N ALA A 77 -9.75 3.02 -14.36
CA ALA A 77 -10.31 1.66 -14.33
C ALA A 77 -9.80 0.83 -13.13
N GLN A 78 -8.70 1.22 -12.53
CA GLN A 78 -8.09 0.55 -11.39
C GLN A 78 -8.50 1.15 -10.04
N ASP A 79 -9.40 2.11 -10.05
CA ASP A 79 -9.86 2.76 -8.83
C ASP A 79 -11.37 2.55 -8.64
N LYS A 80 -11.77 2.29 -7.40
CA LYS A 80 -13.18 2.00 -7.05
C LYS A 80 -14.14 3.12 -7.46
N ILE A 81 -13.69 4.38 -7.30
CA ILE A 81 -14.51 5.56 -7.66
C ILE A 81 -14.12 6.16 -9.01
N ARG A 82 -13.34 5.44 -9.81
CA ARG A 82 -12.92 5.81 -11.16
C ARG A 82 -12.09 7.09 -11.24
N MET A 83 -11.25 7.32 -10.23
CA MET A 83 -10.35 8.47 -10.18
C MET A 83 -8.93 8.10 -10.56
N GLU A 84 -8.47 8.59 -11.70
CA GLU A 84 -7.06 8.54 -12.06
C GLU A 84 -6.25 9.38 -11.08
N HIS A 85 -5.17 8.82 -10.55
CA HIS A 85 -4.35 9.53 -9.58
C HIS A 85 -2.92 8.99 -9.54
N TYR A 86 -2.02 9.77 -8.94
CA TYR A 86 -0.63 9.40 -8.73
C TYR A 86 -0.39 9.04 -7.27
N VAL A 87 0.38 7.98 -7.05
CA VAL A 87 0.68 7.46 -5.72
C VAL A 87 2.20 7.45 -5.51
N PRO A 88 2.74 8.24 -4.58
CA PRO A 88 4.18 8.24 -4.30
C PRO A 88 4.65 6.86 -3.82
N LEU A 89 5.81 6.46 -4.30
CA LEU A 89 6.47 5.22 -3.87
C LEU A 89 7.53 5.57 -2.83
N HIS A 90 7.23 5.30 -1.58
CA HIS A 90 8.16 5.49 -0.47
C HIS A 90 9.45 4.69 -0.72
N PRO A 91 10.66 5.21 -0.37
CA PRO A 91 11.92 4.50 -0.62
C PRO A 91 11.97 3.06 -0.09
N GLN A 92 11.38 2.79 1.08
CA GLN A 92 11.33 1.44 1.63
C GLN A 92 10.48 0.50 0.76
N LEU A 93 9.40 1.00 0.19
CA LEU A 93 8.54 0.26 -0.73
C LEU A 93 9.23 0.05 -2.08
N ALA A 94 9.89 1.08 -2.60
CA ALA A 94 10.52 1.05 -3.92
C ALA A 94 11.51 -0.11 -4.07
N GLY A 95 12.34 -0.36 -3.06
CA GLY A 95 13.30 -1.44 -3.09
C GLY A 95 12.66 -2.83 -3.21
N VAL A 96 11.54 -3.04 -2.54
CA VAL A 96 10.79 -4.30 -2.60
C VAL A 96 10.12 -4.48 -3.96
N ILE A 97 9.53 -3.41 -4.47
CA ILE A 97 8.85 -3.43 -5.79
C ILE A 97 9.84 -3.73 -6.92
N GLU A 98 11.03 -3.14 -6.86
CA GLU A 98 12.06 -3.39 -7.87
C GLU A 98 12.36 -4.89 -8.00
N ILE A 99 12.53 -5.58 -6.87
CA ILE A 99 12.76 -7.02 -6.86
C ILE A 99 11.56 -7.80 -7.41
N LEU A 100 10.35 -7.40 -7.03
CA LEU A 100 9.12 -8.06 -7.48
C LEU A 100 8.87 -7.93 -8.98
N CYS A 101 9.31 -6.84 -9.59
CA CYS A 101 9.08 -6.57 -11.02
C CYS A 101 10.22 -7.06 -11.92
N ASP A 102 11.36 -7.42 -11.33
CA ASP A 102 12.53 -7.82 -12.10
C ASP A 102 12.26 -9.06 -12.96
N GLY A 103 12.61 -8.97 -14.24
CA GLY A 103 12.45 -10.05 -15.20
C GLY A 103 11.03 -10.39 -15.61
N LYS A 104 10.04 -9.61 -15.14
CA LYS A 104 8.63 -9.84 -15.48
C LYS A 104 8.18 -9.02 -16.67
N ASP A 105 7.23 -9.57 -17.43
CA ASP A 105 6.58 -8.86 -18.54
C ASP A 105 5.73 -7.71 -18.00
N GLY A 106 5.74 -6.56 -18.70
CA GLY A 106 5.03 -5.37 -18.28
C GLY A 106 3.52 -5.54 -18.14
N SER A 107 2.92 -6.46 -18.89
CA SER A 107 1.47 -6.71 -18.85
C SER A 107 1.03 -7.57 -17.66
N GLU A 108 1.98 -8.19 -16.95
CA GLU A 108 1.66 -9.03 -15.81
C GLU A 108 1.15 -8.21 -14.61
N TYR A 109 0.21 -8.78 -13.88
CA TYR A 109 -0.16 -8.26 -12.56
C TYR A 109 0.96 -8.55 -11.57
N VAL A 110 1.23 -7.59 -10.67
CA VAL A 110 2.32 -7.74 -9.70
C VAL A 110 1.89 -8.58 -8.50
N PHE A 111 0.68 -8.37 -7.99
CA PHE A 111 0.27 -8.86 -6.68
C PHE A 111 -0.83 -9.91 -6.71
N MET A 112 -0.62 -10.98 -5.94
CA MET A 112 -1.55 -12.10 -5.79
C MET A 112 -2.41 -11.91 -4.53
N LEU A 113 -3.41 -11.02 -4.60
CA LEU A 113 -4.24 -10.65 -3.45
C LEU A 113 -5.06 -11.82 -2.91
N GLU A 114 -5.57 -12.69 -3.78
CA GLU A 114 -6.36 -13.83 -3.34
C GLU A 114 -5.52 -14.83 -2.53
N SER A 115 -4.28 -15.06 -2.95
CA SER A 115 -3.33 -15.88 -2.20
C SER A 115 -3.04 -15.30 -0.82
N PHE A 116 -2.85 -13.97 -0.75
CA PHE A 116 -2.65 -13.26 0.51
C PHE A 116 -3.86 -13.37 1.44
N ARG A 117 -5.07 -13.16 0.89
CA ARG A 117 -6.32 -13.28 1.64
C ARG A 117 -6.47 -14.67 2.28
N LYS A 118 -6.25 -15.72 1.50
CA LYS A 118 -6.33 -17.10 1.98
C LYS A 118 -5.30 -17.39 3.06
N TRP A 119 -4.08 -16.89 2.89
CA TRP A 119 -3.02 -17.05 3.88
C TRP A 119 -3.40 -16.35 5.20
N LEU A 120 -3.89 -15.12 5.14
CA LEU A 120 -4.34 -14.37 6.32
C LEU A 120 -5.46 -15.11 7.07
N GLN A 121 -6.42 -15.68 6.35
CA GLN A 121 -7.52 -16.44 6.97
C GLN A 121 -7.00 -17.63 7.77
N LYS A 122 -5.97 -18.30 7.29
CA LYS A 122 -5.36 -19.43 8.00
C LYS A 122 -4.54 -18.99 9.21
N GLN A 123 -3.83 -17.88 9.10
CA GLN A 123 -2.94 -17.42 10.16
C GLN A 123 -3.66 -16.87 11.38
N LYS A 124 -4.81 -16.23 11.18
CA LYS A 124 -5.59 -15.62 12.26
C LYS A 124 -4.72 -14.73 13.15
N ILE A 125 -4.09 -13.73 12.55
CA ILE A 125 -3.16 -12.83 13.24
C ILE A 125 -3.99 -11.76 13.97
N PRO A 126 -3.96 -11.72 15.33
CA PRO A 126 -4.77 -10.76 16.05
C PRO A 126 -4.21 -9.35 15.94
N LEU A 127 -5.09 -8.37 15.88
CA LEU A 127 -4.72 -6.98 16.06
C LEU A 127 -4.44 -6.71 17.54
N ILE A 128 -3.48 -5.83 17.83
CA ILE A 128 -2.98 -5.60 19.19
C ILE A 128 -4.03 -4.89 20.05
N ARG A 129 -4.74 -3.92 19.48
CA ARG A 129 -5.64 -3.05 20.25
C ARG A 129 -7.13 -3.32 20.07
N CYS A 130 -7.50 -4.37 19.36
CA CYS A 130 -8.90 -4.75 19.22
C CYS A 130 -9.04 -6.26 19.07
N SER A 131 -10.22 -6.78 19.40
CA SER A 131 -10.52 -8.22 19.38
C SER A 131 -10.88 -8.69 17.98
N SER A 132 -9.99 -8.46 17.01
CA SER A 132 -10.20 -8.84 15.61
C SER A 132 -8.91 -9.36 15.01
N TYR A 133 -9.04 -10.17 13.98
CA TYR A 133 -7.90 -10.62 13.19
C TYR A 133 -7.61 -9.63 12.05
N PHE A 134 -6.34 -9.50 11.72
CA PHE A 134 -5.89 -8.67 10.60
C PHE A 134 -6.47 -9.18 9.29
N VAL A 135 -7.02 -8.26 8.50
CA VAL A 135 -7.47 -8.51 7.12
C VAL A 135 -6.83 -7.48 6.18
N ALA A 136 -6.81 -7.77 4.88
CA ALA A 136 -6.13 -6.92 3.92
C ALA A 136 -6.61 -5.46 3.93
N SER A 137 -7.90 -5.22 4.14
CA SER A 137 -8.46 -3.85 4.22
C SER A 137 -7.92 -3.04 5.40
N ASP A 138 -7.33 -3.68 6.40
CA ASP A 138 -6.70 -2.98 7.53
C ASP A 138 -5.47 -2.17 7.11
N LEU A 139 -4.86 -2.50 5.98
CA LEU A 139 -3.74 -1.72 5.44
C LEU A 139 -4.16 -0.28 5.15
N ARG A 140 -5.32 -0.11 4.51
CA ARG A 140 -5.88 1.22 4.24
C ARG A 140 -6.28 1.92 5.53
N LYS A 141 -6.88 1.19 6.46
CA LYS A 141 -7.23 1.71 7.79
C LYS A 141 -5.98 2.24 8.51
N PHE A 142 -4.88 1.49 8.44
CA PHE A 142 -3.60 1.94 8.97
C PHE A 142 -3.15 3.26 8.34
N ALA A 143 -3.17 3.36 7.01
CA ALA A 143 -2.74 4.57 6.32
C ALA A 143 -3.58 5.79 6.74
N GLU A 144 -4.88 5.63 6.88
CA GLU A 144 -5.78 6.68 7.36
C GLU A 144 -5.43 7.10 8.80
N GLN A 145 -5.30 6.16 9.70
CA GLN A 145 -5.05 6.42 11.13
C GLN A 145 -3.63 6.93 11.38
N HIS A 146 -2.62 6.34 10.76
CA HIS A 146 -1.25 6.79 10.90
C HIS A 146 -1.02 8.14 10.23
N GLY A 147 -1.78 8.42 9.18
CA GLY A 147 -1.82 9.74 8.57
C GLY A 147 -2.20 10.84 9.56
N ASP A 148 -3.12 10.56 10.47
CA ASP A 148 -3.46 11.50 11.55
C ASP A 148 -2.27 11.70 12.49
N ILE A 149 -1.55 10.63 12.82
CA ILE A 149 -0.38 10.68 13.72
C ILE A 149 0.73 11.56 13.14
N VAL A 150 1.04 11.39 11.84
CA VAL A 150 2.09 12.18 11.18
C VAL A 150 1.63 13.57 10.73
N GLY A 151 0.36 13.88 10.90
CA GLY A 151 -0.22 15.16 10.49
C GLY A 151 -0.39 15.31 8.99
N TRP A 152 -0.63 14.21 8.30
CA TRP A 152 -0.72 14.18 6.84
C TRP A 152 -1.73 15.21 6.32
N ASN A 153 -1.28 16.06 5.40
CA ASN A 153 -2.09 17.11 4.81
C ASN A 153 -3.39 16.56 4.22
N GLU A 154 -4.51 17.15 4.60
CA GLU A 154 -5.84 16.64 4.24
C GLU A 154 -6.07 16.53 2.73
N SER A 155 -5.68 17.55 1.96
CA SER A 155 -5.89 17.53 0.50
C SER A 155 -5.00 16.51 -0.21
N ASN A 156 -3.74 16.36 0.20
CA ASN A 156 -2.85 15.33 -0.34
C ASN A 156 -3.35 13.93 0.00
N ARG A 157 -3.80 13.74 1.24
CA ARG A 157 -4.37 12.50 1.74
C ARG A 157 -5.64 12.11 0.98
N ALA A 158 -6.59 13.04 0.83
CA ALA A 158 -7.83 12.80 0.10
C ALA A 158 -7.57 12.43 -1.36
N TYR A 159 -6.60 13.10 -1.99
CA TYR A 159 -6.20 12.81 -3.36
C TYR A 159 -5.61 11.39 -3.49
N ILE A 160 -4.62 11.05 -2.68
CA ILE A 160 -3.94 9.74 -2.75
C ILE A 160 -4.88 8.60 -2.40
N LEU A 161 -5.71 8.77 -1.37
CA LEU A 161 -6.66 7.76 -0.95
C LEU A 161 -7.92 7.71 -1.84
N THR A 162 -8.13 8.70 -2.69
CA THR A 162 -9.37 8.87 -3.46
C THR A 162 -10.59 8.76 -2.56
N HIS A 163 -10.55 9.45 -1.42
CA HIS A 163 -11.54 9.36 -0.36
C HIS A 163 -12.03 10.73 0.08
N GLY A 164 -13.33 10.83 0.39
CA GLY A 164 -13.93 12.05 0.93
C GLY A 164 -14.19 13.14 -0.10
N VAL A 165 -13.99 12.86 -1.37
CA VAL A 165 -14.22 13.81 -2.45
C VAL A 165 -15.52 13.43 -3.15
N ARG A 166 -16.51 14.31 -3.04
CA ARG A 166 -17.78 14.14 -3.73
C ARG A 166 -17.73 14.88 -5.06
N GLY A 167 -18.31 14.27 -6.10
CA GLY A 167 -18.22 14.62 -7.51
C GLY A 167 -17.96 16.06 -7.95
N ILE A 168 -18.51 17.07 -7.25
CA ILE A 168 -18.34 18.47 -7.62
C ILE A 168 -16.92 18.98 -7.29
N GLU A 169 -16.33 18.51 -6.21
CA GLU A 169 -14.99 18.94 -5.78
C GLU A 169 -13.88 18.41 -6.70
N TRP A 170 -14.04 17.18 -7.21
CA TRP A 170 -13.07 16.60 -8.13
C TRP A 170 -13.12 17.21 -9.53
N SER A 171 -14.29 17.58 -10.03
CA SER A 171 -14.39 18.24 -11.34
C SER A 171 -13.69 19.59 -11.36
N ASN A 172 -13.53 20.22 -10.20
CA ASN A 172 -12.79 21.47 -10.03
C ASN A 172 -11.35 21.24 -9.56
N TYR A 173 -10.95 20.00 -9.29
CA TYR A 173 -9.62 19.69 -8.82
C TYR A 173 -8.68 19.64 -10.03
N ARG A 174 -7.77 20.59 -10.10
CA ARG A 174 -6.71 20.56 -11.13
C ARG A 174 -5.87 19.33 -10.87
N HIS A 175 -5.58 18.57 -11.96
CA HIS A 175 -4.67 17.44 -11.86
C HIS A 175 -3.33 17.95 -11.29
N PRO A 176 -2.94 17.52 -10.08
CA PRO A 176 -1.69 17.98 -9.51
C PRO A 176 -0.51 17.41 -10.29
N LEU A 177 0.60 18.15 -10.32
CA LEU A 177 1.83 17.63 -10.88
C LEU A 177 2.32 16.45 -10.06
N PRO A 178 2.75 15.36 -10.70
CA PRO A 178 3.24 14.18 -9.96
C PRO A 178 4.33 14.50 -8.94
N GLU A 179 5.29 15.37 -9.31
CA GLU A 179 6.38 15.79 -8.42
C GLU A 179 5.85 16.49 -7.17
N HIS A 180 4.81 17.29 -7.33
CA HIS A 180 4.20 18.00 -6.22
C HIS A 180 3.49 17.04 -5.26
N VAL A 181 2.76 16.07 -5.81
CA VAL A 181 2.12 15.01 -5.02
C VAL A 181 3.18 14.27 -4.17
N TYR A 182 4.29 13.90 -4.80
CA TYR A 182 5.41 13.25 -4.13
C TYR A 182 6.00 14.11 -3.02
N ASP A 183 6.32 15.36 -3.32
CA ASP A 183 6.98 16.26 -2.35
C ASP A 183 6.11 16.50 -1.12
N VAL A 184 4.81 16.72 -1.31
CA VAL A 184 3.89 16.91 -0.18
C VAL A 184 3.78 15.64 0.65
N TYR A 185 3.61 14.49 0.00
CA TYR A 185 3.53 13.20 0.67
C TYR A 185 4.80 12.93 1.52
N MET A 186 5.97 13.15 0.95
CA MET A 186 7.23 12.85 1.63
C MET A 186 7.51 13.76 2.83
N LYS A 187 6.91 14.96 2.90
CA LYS A 187 7.00 15.77 4.11
C LYS A 187 6.48 15.04 5.35
N TYR A 188 5.48 14.18 5.17
CA TYR A 188 4.81 13.50 6.28
C TYR A 188 5.24 12.05 6.43
N TRP A 189 5.61 11.39 5.33
CA TRP A 189 5.85 9.95 5.33
C TRP A 189 7.33 9.57 5.22
N ALA A 190 8.23 10.49 4.90
CA ALA A 190 9.64 10.16 4.66
C ALA A 190 10.29 9.42 5.84
N ASP A 191 9.96 9.82 7.07
CA ASP A 191 10.54 9.24 8.28
C ASP A 191 9.80 8.00 8.80
N VAL A 192 8.68 7.64 8.18
CA VAL A 192 7.96 6.41 8.54
C VAL A 192 8.69 5.23 7.93
N ARG A 193 9.10 4.30 8.78
CA ARG A 193 9.76 3.08 8.35
C ARG A 193 9.23 1.92 9.17
N PHE A 194 9.06 0.78 8.52
CA PHE A 194 8.69 -0.46 9.18
C PHE A 194 9.92 -1.33 9.37
N GLN A 195 10.00 -1.99 10.52
CA GLN A 195 11.07 -2.94 10.76
C GLN A 195 10.85 -4.20 9.92
N LEU A 196 11.83 -4.50 9.06
CA LEU A 196 11.88 -5.73 8.26
C LEU A 196 12.99 -6.60 8.83
N HIS A 197 12.77 -7.16 10.02
CA HIS A 197 13.85 -7.86 10.70
C HIS A 197 14.29 -9.15 10.04
N SER A 198 15.58 -9.29 10.10
CA SER A 198 16.27 -10.57 9.91
C SER A 198 15.98 -11.52 11.07
#